data_75f93389b869dd00a6deb51995a75698
#
_entry.id   75f93389b869dd00a6deb51995a75698
#
_cell.length_a   1.000
_cell.length_b   1.000
_cell.length_c   1.000
_cell.angle_alpha   90.00
_cell.angle_beta   90.00
_cell.angle_gamma   90.00
#
_symmetry.space_group_name_H-M   'P 1'
#
loop_
_entity.id
_entity.type
_entity.pdbx_description
1 polymer ?
#
loop_
_entity_poly.entity_id
_entity_poly.type
_entity_poly.pdbx_seq_one_letter_code
_entity_poly.pdbx_strand_id
1 'polypeptide(L)'
;MDEHVTKDDGYHHFNASRDSLMALWNSEYYKQIRKDMLANKRLEKCKKCWMAEDSGLSSMRRKKDPQQFMDHTRSDGTLDLLPTDIELHFGNVCNLSCKMCSTQFSHMIGRELMKMGENDPDFLKWVKKESGLVNNWTSELDVVYDWYKNEKIKKEIFEVVSRHSENLVVIGGEPTIIPEFYELMEYCYNQKTLKNKSITVTTNLTNTNPRFTKWLKELKGFTIHASVDGVGERNEYIRYPSKWTAIQKSLDFYSTMMKDQKKGNISFNPAIQTLNIDILPEMVQYFETFDDIAGYSWISHVRWPIICDYDHAPIRWKNKVADKIESQLKNIKNETNRKELAQHASRLRIPSDSNFLQHIQHSFIRYNDAQDKFRKCKSWRELIPDLAKALTESNL
;
A
#
# COMPACT_ATOMS: atom_id res chain seq x y z
N MET A 1 4.13 -13.03 -1.12
CA MET A 1 5.34 -13.58 -1.79
C MET A 1 5.33 -13.00 -3.18
N ASP A 2 6.21 -12.04 -3.41
CA ASP A 2 6.38 -11.46 -4.74
C ASP A 2 7.32 -12.39 -5.51
N GLU A 3 6.74 -13.35 -6.23
CA GLU A 3 7.53 -14.21 -7.10
C GLU A 3 7.84 -13.43 -8.38
N HIS A 4 9.13 -13.24 -8.65
CA HIS A 4 9.55 -12.73 -9.93
C HIS A 4 9.28 -13.77 -11.01
N VAL A 5 8.66 -13.33 -12.09
CA VAL A 5 8.47 -14.20 -13.25
C VAL A 5 9.80 -14.35 -13.96
N THR A 6 10.31 -15.57 -13.95
CA THR A 6 11.55 -15.93 -14.63
C THR A 6 11.30 -16.03 -16.13
N LYS A 7 12.26 -15.57 -16.94
CA LYS A 7 12.24 -15.77 -18.40
C LYS A 7 12.45 -17.25 -18.75
N ASP A 8 12.18 -17.59 -19.99
CA ASP A 8 12.27 -18.97 -20.48
C ASP A 8 13.71 -19.53 -20.45
N ASP A 9 14.71 -18.65 -20.30
CA ASP A 9 16.10 -19.04 -20.06
C ASP A 9 16.38 -19.60 -18.66
N GLY A 10 15.43 -19.49 -17.74
CA GLY A 10 15.50 -19.98 -16.36
C GLY A 10 16.40 -19.18 -15.40
N TYR A 11 17.09 -18.15 -15.89
CA TYR A 11 18.07 -17.38 -15.11
C TYR A 11 17.69 -15.92 -14.91
N HIS A 12 17.00 -15.32 -15.88
CA HIS A 12 16.66 -13.90 -15.82
C HIS A 12 15.20 -13.68 -15.48
N HIS A 13 14.93 -12.64 -14.70
CA HIS A 13 13.57 -12.20 -14.41
C HIS A 13 13.10 -11.15 -15.42
N PHE A 14 11.78 -11.12 -15.66
CA PHE A 14 11.17 -10.03 -16.40
C PHE A 14 11.32 -8.71 -15.64
N ASN A 15 11.61 -7.64 -16.37
CA ASN A 15 11.82 -6.32 -15.82
C ASN A 15 11.01 -5.30 -16.64
N ALA A 16 10.08 -4.63 -15.98
CA ALA A 16 9.19 -3.65 -16.61
C ALA A 16 9.91 -2.46 -17.27
N SER A 17 11.18 -2.20 -16.93
CA SER A 17 11.95 -1.13 -17.57
C SER A 17 12.52 -1.50 -18.96
N ARG A 18 12.48 -2.79 -19.35
CA ARG A 18 13.09 -3.25 -20.61
C ARG A 18 12.30 -4.31 -21.37
N ASP A 19 11.46 -5.05 -20.66
CA ASP A 19 10.78 -6.22 -21.26
C ASP A 19 9.33 -5.89 -21.59
N SER A 20 8.86 -6.37 -22.75
CA SER A 20 7.49 -6.18 -23.21
C SER A 20 6.48 -6.86 -22.29
N LEU A 21 5.37 -6.18 -22.01
CA LEU A 21 4.24 -6.73 -21.27
C LEU A 21 3.64 -7.97 -21.97
N MET A 22 3.57 -7.95 -23.31
CA MET A 22 3.07 -9.09 -24.08
C MET A 22 4.00 -10.30 -24.00
N ALA A 23 5.32 -10.09 -23.99
CA ALA A 23 6.28 -11.17 -23.79
C ALA A 23 6.15 -11.78 -22.40
N LEU A 24 5.96 -10.95 -21.36
CA LEU A 24 5.67 -11.41 -20.01
C LEU A 24 4.35 -12.20 -19.97
N TRP A 25 3.27 -11.65 -20.53
CA TRP A 25 1.93 -12.23 -20.50
C TRP A 25 1.86 -13.61 -21.15
N ASN A 26 2.64 -13.84 -22.21
CA ASN A 26 2.75 -15.11 -22.92
C ASN A 26 4.08 -15.86 -22.69
N SER A 27 4.75 -15.58 -21.57
CA SER A 27 5.90 -16.38 -21.12
C SER A 27 5.45 -17.80 -20.76
N GLU A 28 6.38 -18.77 -20.83
CA GLU A 28 6.10 -20.17 -20.46
C GLU A 28 5.56 -20.29 -19.04
N TYR A 29 5.97 -19.40 -18.14
CA TYR A 29 5.44 -19.32 -16.78
C TYR A 29 3.92 -19.09 -16.77
N TYR A 30 3.40 -18.09 -17.47
CA TYR A 30 1.97 -17.80 -17.50
C TYR A 30 1.18 -18.77 -18.38
N LYS A 31 1.77 -19.27 -19.45
CA LYS A 31 1.17 -20.33 -20.27
C LYS A 31 0.94 -21.59 -19.45
N GLN A 32 1.94 -22.00 -18.64
CA GLN A 32 1.80 -23.18 -17.78
C GLN A 32 0.73 -22.99 -16.71
N ILE A 33 0.68 -21.81 -16.08
CA ILE A 33 -0.39 -21.48 -15.11
C ILE A 33 -1.78 -21.62 -15.75
N ARG A 34 -1.97 -21.08 -16.95
CA ARG A 34 -3.26 -21.18 -17.65
C ARG A 34 -3.63 -22.63 -18.02
N LYS A 35 -2.68 -23.41 -18.52
CA LYS A 35 -2.88 -24.86 -18.78
C LYS A 35 -3.29 -25.62 -17.51
N ASP A 36 -2.62 -25.37 -16.41
CA ASP A 36 -2.92 -26.04 -15.14
C ASP A 36 -4.28 -25.63 -14.59
N MET A 37 -4.65 -24.35 -14.72
CA MET A 37 -5.99 -23.87 -14.33
C MET A 37 -7.10 -24.47 -15.20
N LEU A 38 -6.91 -24.57 -16.52
CA LEU A 38 -7.86 -25.23 -17.43
C LEU A 38 -8.00 -26.74 -17.12
N ALA A 39 -6.94 -27.36 -16.64
CA ALA A 39 -6.94 -28.75 -16.18
C ALA A 39 -7.48 -28.92 -14.74
N ASN A 40 -8.07 -27.86 -14.14
CA ASN A 40 -8.58 -27.83 -12.75
C ASN A 40 -7.53 -28.18 -11.68
N LYS A 41 -6.25 -27.96 -11.95
CA LYS A 41 -5.20 -28.19 -10.95
C LYS A 41 -5.21 -27.09 -9.90
N ARG A 42 -5.09 -27.45 -8.65
CA ARG A 42 -4.93 -26.52 -7.53
C ARG A 42 -3.46 -26.10 -7.41
N LEU A 43 -3.15 -24.91 -7.92
CA LEU A 43 -1.80 -24.35 -7.83
C LEU A 43 -1.47 -23.93 -6.40
N GLU A 44 -0.28 -24.27 -5.90
CA GLU A 44 0.19 -23.85 -4.56
C GLU A 44 0.20 -22.32 -4.41
N LYS A 45 0.54 -21.61 -5.48
CA LYS A 45 0.52 -20.13 -5.52
C LYS A 45 -0.86 -19.52 -5.27
N CYS A 46 -1.93 -20.28 -5.54
CA CYS A 46 -3.32 -19.89 -5.30
C CYS A 46 -3.88 -20.42 -3.97
N LYS A 47 -3.04 -20.98 -3.09
CA LYS A 47 -3.43 -21.61 -1.82
C LYS A 47 -4.34 -20.76 -0.95
N LYS A 48 -4.08 -19.45 -0.84
CA LYS A 48 -4.93 -18.53 -0.06
C LYS A 48 -6.37 -18.48 -0.60
N CYS A 49 -6.54 -18.47 -1.92
CA CYS A 49 -7.87 -18.52 -2.54
C CYS A 49 -8.54 -19.88 -2.30
N TRP A 50 -7.81 -20.97 -2.44
CA TRP A 50 -8.33 -22.30 -2.18
C TRP A 50 -8.77 -22.48 -0.72
N MET A 51 -7.95 -22.03 0.23
CA MET A 51 -8.31 -22.08 1.66
C MET A 51 -9.58 -21.28 1.98
N ALA A 52 -9.74 -20.09 1.38
CA ALA A 52 -10.95 -19.32 1.55
C ALA A 52 -12.17 -20.06 0.99
N GLU A 53 -12.06 -20.62 -0.23
CA GLU A 53 -13.13 -21.37 -0.88
C GLU A 53 -13.51 -22.65 -0.15
N ASP A 54 -12.53 -23.39 0.36
CA ASP A 54 -12.73 -24.60 1.16
C ASP A 54 -13.41 -24.29 2.51
N SER A 55 -13.22 -23.06 3.01
CA SER A 55 -13.91 -22.55 4.21
C SER A 55 -15.27 -21.90 3.93
N GLY A 56 -15.76 -21.98 2.68
CA GLY A 56 -17.04 -21.38 2.26
C GLY A 56 -17.00 -19.85 2.09
N LEU A 57 -15.81 -19.26 2.09
CA LEU A 57 -15.63 -17.82 1.91
C LEU A 57 -15.43 -17.45 0.43
N SER A 58 -15.75 -16.20 0.08
CA SER A 58 -15.44 -15.67 -1.24
C SER A 58 -13.94 -15.47 -1.43
N SER A 59 -13.41 -15.80 -2.60
CA SER A 59 -12.01 -15.56 -2.98
C SER A 59 -11.89 -14.54 -4.11
N MET A 60 -10.71 -13.94 -4.25
CA MET A 60 -10.43 -13.04 -5.39
C MET A 60 -10.58 -13.76 -6.73
N ARG A 61 -10.27 -15.05 -6.79
CA ARG A 61 -10.39 -15.89 -7.97
C ARG A 61 -11.83 -16.01 -8.50
N ARG A 62 -12.83 -15.99 -7.60
CA ARG A 62 -14.26 -16.13 -7.93
C ARG A 62 -14.96 -14.80 -8.17
N LYS A 63 -14.31 -13.66 -7.97
CA LYS A 63 -14.93 -12.35 -8.13
C LYS A 63 -15.21 -11.98 -9.60
N LYS A 64 -14.58 -12.67 -10.53
CA LYS A 64 -14.74 -12.43 -11.96
C LYS A 64 -15.06 -13.71 -12.68
N ASP A 65 -15.88 -13.59 -13.74
CA ASP A 65 -16.14 -14.69 -14.67
C ASP A 65 -14.88 -14.92 -15.52
N PRO A 66 -14.23 -16.09 -15.42
CA PRO A 66 -13.05 -16.42 -16.21
C PRO A 66 -13.40 -16.89 -17.63
N GLN A 67 -14.69 -17.11 -17.97
CA GLN A 67 -15.10 -17.81 -19.20
C GLN A 67 -14.52 -17.19 -20.45
N GLN A 68 -14.57 -15.86 -20.54
CA GLN A 68 -13.99 -15.13 -21.66
C GLN A 68 -12.51 -15.47 -21.90
N PHE A 69 -11.72 -15.58 -20.82
CA PHE A 69 -10.31 -15.91 -20.91
C PHE A 69 -10.09 -17.40 -21.21
N MET A 70 -10.93 -18.28 -20.67
CA MET A 70 -10.87 -19.72 -20.91
C MET A 70 -11.12 -20.02 -22.39
N ASP A 71 -12.16 -19.44 -22.99
CA ASP A 71 -12.56 -19.66 -24.37
C ASP A 71 -11.50 -19.21 -25.40
N HIS A 72 -10.68 -18.21 -25.03
CA HIS A 72 -9.65 -17.65 -25.90
C HIS A 72 -8.23 -18.17 -25.58
N THR A 73 -8.06 -19.01 -24.54
CA THR A 73 -6.77 -19.63 -24.24
C THR A 73 -6.51 -20.80 -25.20
N ARG A 74 -5.42 -20.72 -25.94
CA ARG A 74 -5.01 -21.77 -26.88
C ARG A 74 -4.52 -23.02 -26.13
N SER A 75 -4.43 -24.15 -26.82
CA SER A 75 -3.97 -25.43 -26.25
C SER A 75 -2.56 -25.37 -25.66
N ASP A 76 -1.69 -24.52 -26.21
CA ASP A 76 -0.34 -24.27 -25.68
C ASP A 76 -0.31 -23.29 -24.49
N GLY A 77 -1.46 -22.78 -24.09
CA GLY A 77 -1.60 -21.78 -23.01
C GLY A 77 -1.43 -20.33 -23.44
N THR A 78 -1.21 -20.06 -24.73
CA THR A 78 -1.13 -18.69 -25.27
C THR A 78 -2.49 -18.01 -25.17
N LEU A 79 -2.49 -16.72 -24.82
CA LEU A 79 -3.68 -15.89 -24.70
C LEU A 79 -3.43 -14.50 -25.27
N ASP A 80 -4.17 -14.15 -26.32
CA ASP A 80 -4.06 -12.83 -26.96
C ASP A 80 -4.91 -11.75 -26.27
N LEU A 81 -5.89 -12.15 -25.44
CA LEU A 81 -6.64 -11.22 -24.61
C LEU A 81 -5.78 -10.74 -23.44
N LEU A 82 -5.80 -9.44 -23.20
CA LEU A 82 -5.09 -8.82 -22.10
C LEU A 82 -6.00 -8.67 -20.87
N PRO A 83 -5.42 -8.60 -19.66
CA PRO A 83 -6.21 -8.42 -18.45
C PRO A 83 -6.99 -7.11 -18.47
N THR A 84 -8.24 -7.17 -17.99
CA THR A 84 -9.10 -6.00 -17.82
C THR A 84 -8.88 -5.28 -16.50
N ASP A 85 -8.29 -5.99 -15.52
CA ASP A 85 -7.90 -5.47 -14.23
C ASP A 85 -6.40 -5.32 -14.18
N ILE A 86 -5.94 -4.08 -14.08
CA ILE A 86 -4.52 -3.74 -14.10
C ILE A 86 -4.19 -2.95 -12.85
N GLU A 87 -3.21 -3.44 -12.08
CA GLU A 87 -2.56 -2.67 -11.05
C GLU A 87 -1.23 -2.15 -11.60
N LEU A 88 -1.07 -0.84 -11.64
CA LEU A 88 0.08 -0.18 -12.21
C LEU A 88 0.86 0.57 -11.14
N HIS A 89 2.08 0.10 -10.88
CA HIS A 89 3.02 0.73 -9.98
C HIS A 89 3.87 1.76 -10.74
N PHE A 90 3.73 3.04 -10.41
CA PHE A 90 4.57 4.12 -10.93
C PHE A 90 5.91 4.24 -10.18
N GLY A 91 6.52 3.10 -9.84
CA GLY A 91 7.82 3.05 -9.19
C GLY A 91 7.80 3.53 -7.73
N ASN A 92 8.93 4.10 -7.27
CA ASN A 92 9.12 4.53 -5.89
C ASN A 92 9.41 6.02 -5.74
N VAL A 93 9.14 6.83 -6.75
CA VAL A 93 9.24 8.29 -6.63
C VAL A 93 8.14 8.77 -5.68
N CYS A 94 8.55 9.31 -4.54
CA CYS A 94 7.66 9.78 -3.48
C CYS A 94 8.22 11.06 -2.86
N ASN A 95 7.35 11.88 -2.29
CA ASN A 95 7.75 13.10 -1.56
C ASN A 95 7.71 12.93 -0.04
N LEU A 96 7.47 11.70 0.45
CA LEU A 96 7.43 11.38 1.88
C LEU A 96 8.41 10.26 2.25
N SER A 97 8.87 10.31 3.51
CA SER A 97 9.66 9.27 4.20
C SER A 97 8.85 8.71 5.37
N CYS A 98 7.76 7.99 5.08
CA CYS A 98 6.88 7.45 6.12
C CYS A 98 7.61 6.42 6.99
N LYS A 99 7.26 6.36 8.30
CA LYS A 99 7.91 5.49 9.29
C LYS A 99 7.92 4.00 8.92
N MET A 100 6.84 3.51 8.31
CA MET A 100 6.68 2.11 7.90
C MET A 100 7.11 1.84 6.45
N CYS A 101 7.57 2.86 5.72
CA CYS A 101 7.90 2.69 4.32
C CYS A 101 9.28 2.04 4.14
N SER A 102 9.46 1.33 3.02
CA SER A 102 10.75 0.78 2.60
C SER A 102 11.29 1.49 1.36
N THR A 103 12.55 1.24 1.02
CA THR A 103 13.20 1.78 -0.18
C THR A 103 12.54 1.33 -1.48
N GLN A 104 11.77 0.24 -1.43
CA GLN A 104 10.99 -0.25 -2.57
C GLN A 104 9.85 0.70 -2.95
N PHE A 105 9.23 1.36 -1.97
CA PHE A 105 8.05 2.20 -2.16
C PHE A 105 8.31 3.70 -2.00
N SER A 106 9.49 4.08 -1.48
CA SER A 106 9.88 5.48 -1.41
C SER A 106 11.40 5.65 -1.51
N HIS A 107 11.86 6.29 -2.59
CA HIS A 107 13.27 6.67 -2.72
C HIS A 107 13.71 7.68 -1.65
N MET A 108 12.76 8.46 -1.11
CA MET A 108 13.06 9.43 -0.05
C MET A 108 13.52 8.78 1.24
N ILE A 109 12.93 7.62 1.61
CA ILE A 109 13.40 6.88 2.79
C ILE A 109 14.83 6.36 2.58
N GLY A 110 15.18 5.91 1.37
CA GLY A 110 16.53 5.47 1.04
C GLY A 110 17.55 6.60 1.20
N ARG A 111 17.26 7.77 0.65
CA ARG A 111 18.10 8.96 0.81
C ARG A 111 18.22 9.43 2.25
N GLU A 112 17.14 9.36 3.03
CA GLU A 112 17.16 9.68 4.45
C GLU A 112 18.07 8.73 5.22
N LEU A 113 17.93 7.42 5.00
CA LEU A 113 18.76 6.39 5.65
C LEU A 113 20.25 6.52 5.30
N MET A 114 20.57 6.89 4.05
CA MET A 114 21.96 7.17 3.64
C MET A 114 22.55 8.34 4.43
N LYS A 115 21.82 9.47 4.49
CA LYS A 115 22.27 10.67 5.23
C LYS A 115 22.41 10.41 6.73
N MET A 116 21.54 9.59 7.31
CA MET A 116 21.65 9.16 8.70
C MET A 116 22.92 8.33 8.89
N GLY A 117 23.23 7.44 7.93
CA GLY A 117 24.40 6.57 7.96
C GLY A 117 25.74 7.28 7.73
N GLU A 118 25.75 8.47 7.11
CA GLU A 118 26.97 9.31 7.01
C GLU A 118 27.52 9.68 8.39
N ASN A 119 26.65 9.85 9.38
CA ASN A 119 27.01 10.18 10.75
C ASN A 119 27.05 8.97 11.69
N ASP A 120 26.51 7.83 11.28
CA ASP A 120 26.47 6.58 12.06
C ASP A 120 26.58 5.36 11.12
N PRO A 121 27.79 4.91 10.76
CA PRO A 121 28.00 3.75 9.90
C PRO A 121 27.45 2.44 10.47
N ASP A 122 27.42 2.28 11.80
CA ASP A 122 26.86 1.09 12.45
C ASP A 122 25.34 1.05 12.36
N PHE A 123 24.69 2.21 12.40
CA PHE A 123 23.25 2.33 12.10
C PHE A 123 22.98 1.90 10.65
N LEU A 124 23.75 2.38 9.70
CA LEU A 124 23.56 2.03 8.29
C LEU A 124 23.73 0.52 8.03
N LYS A 125 24.76 -0.09 8.66
CA LYS A 125 25.00 -1.53 8.57
C LYS A 125 23.81 -2.33 9.14
N TRP A 126 23.29 -1.90 10.28
CA TRP A 126 22.11 -2.51 10.89
C TRP A 126 20.86 -2.35 10.01
N VAL A 127 20.60 -1.14 9.47
CA VAL A 127 19.49 -0.89 8.55
C VAL A 127 19.52 -1.85 7.36
N LYS A 128 20.68 -2.01 6.73
CA LYS A 128 20.83 -2.89 5.55
C LYS A 128 20.62 -4.37 5.85
N LYS A 129 20.90 -4.82 7.05
CA LYS A 129 20.88 -6.25 7.39
C LYS A 129 19.66 -6.70 8.18
N GLU A 130 19.13 -5.86 9.04
CA GLU A 130 18.25 -6.31 10.12
C GLU A 130 16.91 -5.55 10.18
N SER A 131 16.85 -4.33 9.63
CA SER A 131 15.66 -3.47 9.84
C SER A 131 14.43 -3.87 9.04
N GLY A 132 14.61 -4.55 7.92
CA GLY A 132 13.55 -4.81 6.96
C GLY A 132 13.11 -3.58 6.15
N LEU A 133 13.77 -2.44 6.34
CA LEU A 133 13.47 -1.20 5.62
C LEU A 133 14.08 -1.15 4.22
N VAL A 134 15.10 -1.97 3.98
CA VAL A 134 15.81 -2.05 2.72
C VAL A 134 15.27 -3.22 1.91
N ASN A 135 15.06 -2.97 0.62
CA ASN A 135 14.65 -4.02 -0.29
C ASN A 135 15.73 -5.11 -0.39
N ASN A 136 15.35 -6.36 -0.26
CA ASN A 136 16.25 -7.51 -0.37
C ASN A 136 16.81 -7.71 -1.80
N TRP A 137 16.27 -7.03 -2.81
CA TRP A 137 16.66 -7.15 -4.21
C TRP A 137 17.88 -6.32 -4.60
N THR A 138 18.19 -5.32 -3.80
CA THR A 138 19.37 -4.46 -3.99
C THR A 138 19.92 -4.04 -2.64
N SER A 139 21.23 -4.04 -2.50
CA SER A 139 21.93 -3.46 -1.35
C SER A 139 21.97 -1.93 -1.41
N GLU A 140 21.53 -1.35 -2.54
CA GLU A 140 21.52 0.09 -2.75
C GLU A 140 20.29 0.72 -2.14
N LEU A 141 20.47 1.85 -1.47
CA LEU A 141 19.40 2.58 -0.80
C LEU A 141 18.73 3.61 -1.70
N ASP A 142 19.47 4.23 -2.62
CA ASP A 142 18.99 5.29 -3.51
C ASP A 142 18.74 4.75 -4.93
N VAL A 143 17.86 3.76 -5.04
CA VAL A 143 17.41 3.24 -6.34
C VAL A 143 16.08 3.88 -6.68
N VAL A 144 15.98 4.42 -7.89
CA VAL A 144 14.72 4.92 -8.45
C VAL A 144 14.20 3.94 -9.48
N TYR A 145 12.96 3.49 -9.28
CA TYR A 145 12.25 2.63 -10.22
C TYR A 145 11.34 3.51 -11.09
N ASP A 146 11.72 3.71 -12.36
CA ASP A 146 11.08 4.65 -13.29
C ASP A 146 10.92 4.05 -14.69
N TRP A 147 10.29 2.86 -14.78
CA TRP A 147 10.06 2.12 -16.03
C TRP A 147 9.50 3.01 -17.15
N TYR A 148 8.75 4.04 -16.80
CA TYR A 148 8.13 4.99 -17.72
C TYR A 148 9.14 5.92 -18.42
N LYS A 149 10.41 5.90 -18.03
CA LYS A 149 11.50 6.57 -18.77
C LYS A 149 11.88 5.82 -20.05
N ASN A 150 11.52 4.54 -20.17
CA ASN A 150 11.65 3.83 -21.41
C ASN A 150 10.43 4.10 -22.31
N GLU A 151 10.60 4.96 -23.32
CA GLU A 151 9.51 5.40 -24.20
C GLU A 151 8.79 4.25 -24.91
N LYS A 152 9.51 3.20 -25.29
CA LYS A 152 8.91 2.01 -25.94
C LYS A 152 7.97 1.29 -24.99
N ILE A 153 8.43 1.03 -23.77
CA ILE A 153 7.64 0.34 -22.74
C ILE A 153 6.48 1.23 -22.28
N LYS A 154 6.73 2.52 -22.07
CA LYS A 154 5.69 3.49 -21.72
C LYS A 154 4.55 3.49 -22.75
N LYS A 155 4.89 3.57 -24.02
CA LYS A 155 3.90 3.54 -25.12
C LYS A 155 3.10 2.22 -25.13
N GLU A 156 3.76 1.08 -25.00
CA GLU A 156 3.10 -0.23 -24.94
C GLU A 156 2.11 -0.30 -23.76
N ILE A 157 2.54 0.09 -22.56
CA ILE A 157 1.69 0.08 -21.36
C ILE A 157 0.51 1.05 -21.50
N PHE A 158 0.74 2.24 -22.02
CA PHE A 158 -0.33 3.24 -22.24
C PHE A 158 -1.38 2.71 -23.23
N GLU A 159 -0.95 2.06 -24.30
CA GLU A 159 -1.84 1.44 -25.27
C GLU A 159 -2.65 0.30 -24.65
N VAL A 160 -1.99 -0.60 -23.93
CA VAL A 160 -2.66 -1.71 -23.20
C VAL A 160 -3.67 -1.20 -22.19
N VAL A 161 -3.28 -0.26 -21.33
CA VAL A 161 -4.20 0.35 -20.37
C VAL A 161 -5.36 1.03 -21.06
N SER A 162 -5.10 1.80 -22.11
CA SER A 162 -6.15 2.52 -22.83
C SER A 162 -7.16 1.58 -23.46
N ARG A 163 -6.71 0.54 -24.16
CA ARG A 163 -7.60 -0.35 -24.93
C ARG A 163 -8.29 -1.43 -24.10
N HIS A 164 -7.61 -1.97 -23.09
CA HIS A 164 -8.04 -3.22 -22.44
C HIS A 164 -8.44 -3.05 -20.97
N SER A 165 -7.89 -2.08 -20.25
CA SER A 165 -8.20 -1.92 -18.84
C SER A 165 -9.63 -1.39 -18.63
N GLU A 166 -10.41 -2.11 -17.82
CA GLU A 166 -11.68 -1.65 -17.26
C GLU A 166 -11.52 -1.14 -15.83
N ASN A 167 -10.70 -1.84 -15.04
CA ASN A 167 -10.35 -1.42 -13.70
C ASN A 167 -8.85 -1.18 -13.64
N LEU A 168 -8.48 0.05 -13.35
CA LEU A 168 -7.09 0.49 -13.20
C LEU A 168 -6.85 0.92 -11.76
N VAL A 169 -5.97 0.20 -11.07
CA VAL A 169 -5.46 0.60 -9.76
C VAL A 169 -4.08 1.23 -9.97
N VAL A 170 -3.92 2.46 -9.53
CA VAL A 170 -2.67 3.21 -9.64
C VAL A 170 -2.06 3.37 -8.26
N ILE A 171 -0.88 2.80 -8.09
CA ILE A 171 -0.10 2.84 -6.86
C ILE A 171 1.37 3.14 -7.19
N GLY A 172 2.23 3.15 -6.17
CA GLY A 172 3.67 3.36 -6.33
C GLY A 172 4.23 4.15 -5.17
N GLY A 173 5.21 5.03 -5.42
CA GLY A 173 5.64 6.01 -4.44
C GLY A 173 4.50 6.99 -4.13
N GLU A 174 4.36 8.01 -4.95
CA GLU A 174 3.20 8.91 -4.94
C GLU A 174 2.79 9.23 -6.38
N PRO A 175 1.75 8.59 -6.92
CA PRO A 175 1.36 8.79 -8.32
C PRO A 175 1.03 10.24 -8.66
N THR A 176 0.48 11.01 -7.72
CA THR A 176 0.01 12.38 -7.97
C THR A 176 1.13 13.40 -8.18
N ILE A 177 2.40 13.04 -7.95
CA ILE A 177 3.55 13.88 -8.27
C ILE A 177 4.31 13.43 -9.52
N ILE A 178 3.91 12.31 -10.15
CA ILE A 178 4.58 11.73 -11.31
C ILE A 178 3.93 12.24 -12.59
N PRO A 179 4.65 13.00 -13.44
CA PRO A 179 4.09 13.54 -14.67
C PRO A 179 3.51 12.48 -15.61
N GLU A 180 4.16 11.33 -15.71
CA GLU A 180 3.77 10.24 -16.60
C GLU A 180 2.44 9.58 -16.22
N PHE A 181 2.04 9.66 -14.94
CA PHE A 181 0.67 9.29 -14.56
C PHE A 181 -0.37 10.21 -15.22
N TYR A 182 -0.11 11.51 -15.24
CA TYR A 182 -0.99 12.45 -15.91
C TYR A 182 -0.96 12.32 -17.44
N GLU A 183 0.19 11.95 -18.02
CA GLU A 183 0.30 11.62 -19.44
C GLU A 183 -0.57 10.40 -19.79
N LEU A 184 -0.57 9.35 -18.98
CA LEU A 184 -1.44 8.19 -19.15
C LEU A 184 -2.92 8.58 -19.13
N MET A 185 -3.32 9.38 -18.16
CA MET A 185 -4.70 9.85 -18.04
C MET A 185 -5.12 10.69 -19.26
N GLU A 186 -4.25 11.59 -19.71
CA GLU A 186 -4.50 12.42 -20.89
C GLU A 186 -4.52 11.55 -22.18
N TYR A 187 -3.64 10.55 -22.27
CA TYR A 187 -3.67 9.57 -23.37
C TYR A 187 -5.02 8.85 -23.44
N CYS A 188 -5.51 8.31 -22.33
CA CYS A 188 -6.80 7.63 -22.26
C CYS A 188 -7.98 8.58 -22.56
N TYR A 189 -7.88 9.84 -22.11
CA TYR A 189 -8.89 10.88 -22.43
C TYR A 189 -8.95 11.16 -23.93
N ASN A 190 -7.81 11.38 -24.58
CA ASN A 190 -7.73 11.67 -26.01
C ASN A 190 -8.18 10.49 -26.87
N GLN A 191 -7.95 9.25 -26.41
CA GLN A 191 -8.46 8.02 -27.04
C GLN A 191 -9.95 7.78 -26.78
N LYS A 192 -10.61 8.64 -25.96
CA LYS A 192 -12.03 8.51 -25.54
C LYS A 192 -12.35 7.18 -24.83
N THR A 193 -11.36 6.62 -24.14
CA THR A 193 -11.50 5.32 -23.44
C THR A 193 -11.81 5.43 -21.95
N LEU A 194 -11.75 6.63 -21.36
CA LEU A 194 -12.03 6.85 -19.93
C LEU A 194 -13.44 6.41 -19.52
N LYS A 195 -14.42 6.56 -20.40
CA LYS A 195 -15.83 6.18 -20.13
C LYS A 195 -16.03 4.71 -19.74
N ASN A 196 -15.09 3.85 -20.13
CA ASN A 196 -15.15 2.42 -19.84
C ASN A 196 -14.33 2.05 -18.59
N LYS A 197 -13.66 3.03 -17.93
CA LYS A 197 -12.70 2.78 -16.87
C LYS A 197 -13.20 3.18 -15.50
N SER A 198 -12.99 2.30 -14.55
CA SER A 198 -12.99 2.61 -13.11
C SER A 198 -11.54 2.74 -12.67
N ILE A 199 -11.18 3.89 -12.10
CA ILE A 199 -9.79 4.17 -11.68
C ILE A 199 -9.74 4.33 -10.16
N THR A 200 -8.82 3.63 -9.54
CA THR A 200 -8.48 3.79 -8.13
C THR A 200 -7.06 4.35 -8.02
N VAL A 201 -6.89 5.45 -7.32
CA VAL A 201 -5.58 6.06 -7.08
C VAL A 201 -5.26 6.03 -5.60
N THR A 202 -4.18 5.33 -5.24
CA THR A 202 -3.64 5.38 -3.88
C THR A 202 -2.72 6.59 -3.75
N THR A 203 -3.03 7.50 -2.84
CA THR A 203 -2.29 8.75 -2.68
C THR A 203 -2.10 9.13 -1.20
N ASN A 204 -0.97 9.78 -0.93
CA ASN A 204 -0.66 10.36 0.38
C ASN A 204 -1.35 11.73 0.60
N LEU A 205 -2.16 12.19 -0.35
CA LEU A 205 -2.95 13.43 -0.27
C LEU A 205 -2.14 14.72 -0.10
N THR A 206 -0.83 14.72 -0.35
CA THR A 206 -0.02 15.94 -0.26
C THR A 206 -0.14 16.83 -1.49
N ASN A 207 -0.75 16.31 -2.54
CA ASN A 207 -0.90 17.03 -3.82
C ASN A 207 -2.31 16.85 -4.38
N THR A 208 -2.83 17.91 -4.96
CA THR A 208 -4.09 17.92 -5.72
C THR A 208 -3.83 18.42 -7.13
N ASN A 209 -4.56 17.92 -8.11
CA ASN A 209 -4.46 18.41 -9.48
C ASN A 209 -5.86 18.64 -10.06
N PRO A 210 -6.19 19.89 -10.48
CA PRO A 210 -7.49 20.21 -11.04
C PRO A 210 -7.88 19.40 -12.29
N ARG A 211 -6.91 18.78 -12.99
CA ARG A 211 -7.17 17.90 -14.13
C ARG A 211 -8.06 16.71 -13.77
N PHE A 212 -8.05 16.26 -12.52
CA PHE A 212 -8.96 15.21 -12.06
C PHE A 212 -10.42 15.57 -12.25
N THR A 213 -10.80 16.84 -12.08
CA THR A 213 -12.18 17.32 -12.31
C THR A 213 -12.63 17.10 -13.76
N LYS A 214 -11.72 17.30 -14.73
CA LYS A 214 -11.97 17.05 -16.16
C LYS A 214 -12.20 15.56 -16.42
N TRP A 215 -11.30 14.71 -15.91
CA TRP A 215 -11.33 13.28 -16.18
C TRP A 215 -12.46 12.56 -15.43
N LEU A 216 -12.79 13.00 -14.21
CA LEU A 216 -13.86 12.38 -13.42
C LEU A 216 -15.20 12.38 -14.15
N LYS A 217 -15.51 13.39 -14.91
CA LYS A 217 -16.73 13.47 -15.74
C LYS A 217 -16.85 12.32 -16.72
N GLU A 218 -15.75 11.93 -17.31
CA GLU A 218 -15.65 10.91 -18.35
C GLU A 218 -15.51 9.48 -17.80
N LEU A 219 -14.98 9.33 -16.58
CA LEU A 219 -14.74 8.01 -15.99
C LEU A 219 -16.04 7.28 -15.67
N LYS A 220 -16.04 5.95 -15.80
CA LYS A 220 -17.10 5.07 -15.28
C LYS A 220 -17.16 5.13 -13.76
N GLY A 221 -16.01 5.05 -13.08
CA GLY A 221 -15.87 5.12 -11.63
C GLY A 221 -14.52 5.74 -11.22
N PHE A 222 -14.48 6.31 -10.03
CA PHE A 222 -13.25 6.89 -9.49
C PHE A 222 -13.20 6.70 -7.97
N THR A 223 -12.06 6.20 -7.49
CA THR A 223 -11.82 6.01 -6.06
C THR A 223 -10.47 6.61 -5.68
N ILE A 224 -10.45 7.39 -4.61
CA ILE A 224 -9.23 7.77 -3.92
C ILE A 224 -9.02 6.82 -2.75
N HIS A 225 -7.93 6.06 -2.78
CA HIS A 225 -7.42 5.36 -1.60
C HIS A 225 -6.53 6.35 -0.81
N ALA A 226 -7.13 6.94 0.20
CA ALA A 226 -6.51 7.94 1.05
C ALA A 226 -5.58 7.30 2.07
N SER A 227 -4.28 7.47 1.89
CA SER A 227 -3.26 6.96 2.79
C SER A 227 -3.11 7.90 3.99
N VAL A 228 -3.92 7.70 5.03
CA VAL A 228 -3.96 8.50 6.26
C VAL A 228 -3.75 7.59 7.47
N ASP A 229 -2.67 7.81 8.24
CA ASP A 229 -2.25 6.94 9.35
C ASP A 229 -2.39 7.60 10.73
N GLY A 230 -3.09 8.71 10.80
CA GLY A 230 -3.34 9.45 12.02
C GLY A 230 -4.15 10.70 11.75
N VAL A 231 -4.48 11.44 12.78
CA VAL A 231 -5.13 12.75 12.70
C VAL A 231 -4.16 13.79 13.27
N GLY A 232 -4.03 14.94 12.58
CA GLY A 232 -3.17 16.02 13.05
C GLY A 232 -1.69 15.62 13.12
N GLU A 233 -1.07 15.95 14.25
CA GLU A 233 0.36 15.74 14.53
C GLU A 233 0.78 14.26 14.39
N ARG A 234 -0.08 13.31 14.74
CA ARG A 234 0.21 11.88 14.60
C ARG A 234 0.42 11.47 13.14
N ASN A 235 -0.39 12.00 12.21
CA ASN A 235 -0.20 11.76 10.79
C ASN A 235 1.08 12.42 10.27
N GLU A 236 1.37 13.66 10.68
CA GLU A 236 2.60 14.37 10.29
C GLU A 236 3.86 13.61 10.75
N TYR A 237 3.82 13.05 11.96
CA TYR A 237 4.92 12.27 12.51
C TYR A 237 5.16 10.96 11.73
N ILE A 238 4.09 10.21 11.46
CA ILE A 238 4.19 8.92 10.77
C ILE A 238 4.53 9.11 9.30
N ARG A 239 3.88 10.08 8.64
CA ARG A 239 4.00 10.37 7.20
C ARG A 239 4.84 11.62 6.94
N TYR A 240 6.05 11.66 7.53
CA TYR A 240 6.98 12.80 7.40
C TYR A 240 7.44 13.01 5.94
N PRO A 241 7.56 14.26 5.44
CA PRO A 241 7.28 15.54 6.11
C PRO A 241 5.89 16.12 5.75
N SER A 242 4.85 15.29 5.67
CA SER A 242 3.50 15.78 5.35
C SER A 242 3.03 16.83 6.36
N LYS A 243 2.10 17.69 5.93
CA LYS A 243 1.41 18.65 6.78
C LYS A 243 -0.08 18.34 6.81
N TRP A 244 -0.63 18.21 8.03
CA TRP A 244 -2.03 17.86 8.19
C TRP A 244 -2.98 18.83 7.50
N THR A 245 -2.67 20.11 7.51
CA THR A 245 -3.43 21.14 6.79
C THR A 245 -3.46 20.93 5.27
N ALA A 246 -2.39 20.38 4.69
CA ALA A 246 -2.37 20.05 3.26
C ALA A 246 -3.24 18.81 2.98
N ILE A 247 -3.20 17.80 3.88
CA ILE A 247 -4.05 16.62 3.78
C ILE A 247 -5.53 17.00 3.83
N GLN A 248 -5.91 17.85 4.80
CA GLN A 248 -7.29 18.35 4.92
C GLN A 248 -7.75 19.08 3.66
N LYS A 249 -6.93 19.99 3.11
CA LYS A 249 -7.23 20.67 1.86
C LYS A 249 -7.44 19.70 0.69
N SER A 250 -6.66 18.64 0.64
CA SER A 250 -6.81 17.62 -0.40
C SER A 250 -8.09 16.82 -0.22
N LEU A 251 -8.43 16.43 1.00
CA LEU A 251 -9.68 15.76 1.32
C LEU A 251 -10.88 16.63 0.96
N ASP A 252 -10.85 17.91 1.31
CA ASP A 252 -11.90 18.88 0.96
C ASP A 252 -12.03 19.03 -0.57
N PHE A 253 -10.91 19.12 -1.28
CA PHE A 253 -10.90 19.20 -2.75
C PHE A 253 -11.57 17.98 -3.39
N TYR A 254 -11.12 16.77 -3.04
CA TYR A 254 -11.68 15.54 -3.61
C TYR A 254 -13.14 15.34 -3.19
N SER A 255 -13.47 15.62 -1.95
CA SER A 255 -14.83 15.55 -1.41
C SER A 255 -15.79 16.47 -2.18
N THR A 256 -15.45 17.72 -2.33
CA THR A 256 -16.22 18.71 -3.09
C THR A 256 -16.37 18.27 -4.55
N MET A 257 -15.29 17.89 -5.19
CA MET A 257 -15.30 17.46 -6.58
C MET A 257 -16.21 16.24 -6.80
N MET A 258 -16.18 15.26 -5.90
CA MET A 258 -17.02 14.05 -6.00
C MET A 258 -18.49 14.35 -5.75
N LYS A 259 -18.82 15.23 -4.78
CA LYS A 259 -20.18 15.70 -4.50
C LYS A 259 -20.76 16.45 -5.69
N ASP A 260 -20.03 17.38 -6.25
CA ASP A 260 -20.46 18.19 -7.41
C ASP A 260 -20.72 17.31 -8.65
N GLN A 261 -19.90 16.28 -8.86
CA GLN A 261 -20.05 15.36 -9.99
C GLN A 261 -21.03 14.20 -9.68
N LYS A 262 -21.47 14.03 -8.43
CA LYS A 262 -22.26 12.87 -7.95
C LYS A 262 -21.59 11.54 -8.36
N LYS A 263 -20.28 11.49 -8.31
CA LYS A 263 -19.47 10.37 -8.80
C LYS A 263 -18.16 10.27 -8.05
N GLY A 264 -17.74 9.05 -7.78
CA GLY A 264 -16.51 8.73 -7.07
C GLY A 264 -16.71 8.53 -5.58
N ASN A 265 -15.68 8.01 -4.94
CA ASN A 265 -15.62 7.83 -3.49
C ASN A 265 -14.19 7.99 -2.95
N ILE A 266 -14.10 8.18 -1.65
CA ILE A 266 -12.86 8.10 -0.90
C ILE A 266 -12.90 6.82 -0.06
N SER A 267 -11.82 6.05 -0.06
CA SER A 267 -11.60 4.93 0.86
C SER A 267 -10.35 5.22 1.66
N PHE A 268 -10.46 5.21 2.98
CA PHE A 268 -9.31 5.40 3.86
C PHE A 268 -8.56 4.08 4.04
N ASN A 269 -7.26 4.10 3.80
CA ASN A 269 -6.38 2.93 3.91
C ASN A 269 -5.29 3.18 4.95
N PRO A 270 -5.61 3.19 6.24
CA PRO A 270 -4.61 3.35 7.27
C PRO A 270 -3.72 2.11 7.40
N ALA A 271 -2.42 2.35 7.46
CA ALA A 271 -1.41 1.34 7.76
C ALA A 271 -1.23 1.26 9.29
N ILE A 272 -1.96 0.33 9.92
CA ILE A 272 -1.99 0.22 11.39
C ILE A 272 -0.73 -0.44 11.91
N GLN A 273 -0.04 0.26 12.78
CA GLN A 273 1.26 -0.08 13.32
C GLN A 273 1.40 0.34 14.79
N THR A 274 2.52 0.03 15.42
CA THR A 274 2.81 0.40 16.80
C THR A 274 2.61 1.90 17.08
N LEU A 275 2.87 2.76 16.08
CA LEU A 275 2.80 4.22 16.26
C LEU A 275 1.39 4.82 16.12
N ASN A 276 0.35 4.04 15.79
CA ASN A 276 -1.00 4.57 15.62
C ASN A 276 -2.15 3.67 16.09
N ILE A 277 -1.88 2.44 16.51
CA ILE A 277 -2.93 1.53 16.98
C ILE A 277 -3.68 2.09 18.20
N ASP A 278 -3.00 2.87 19.03
CA ASP A 278 -3.56 3.51 20.24
C ASP A 278 -4.57 4.62 19.95
N ILE A 279 -4.58 5.16 18.72
CA ILE A 279 -5.52 6.18 18.24
C ILE A 279 -6.47 5.67 17.15
N LEU A 280 -6.54 4.35 16.95
CA LEU A 280 -7.37 3.75 15.90
C LEU A 280 -8.85 4.15 15.98
N PRO A 281 -9.52 4.18 17.15
CA PRO A 281 -10.90 4.62 17.24
C PRO A 281 -11.10 6.08 16.79
N GLU A 282 -10.21 6.98 17.18
CA GLU A 282 -10.27 8.40 16.84
C GLU A 282 -10.05 8.60 15.33
N MET A 283 -9.14 7.82 14.73
CA MET A 283 -8.92 7.84 13.29
C MET A 283 -10.18 7.43 12.53
N VAL A 284 -10.80 6.32 12.93
CA VAL A 284 -12.01 5.81 12.25
C VAL A 284 -13.17 6.75 12.44
N GLN A 285 -13.37 7.33 13.63
CA GLN A 285 -14.38 8.37 13.86
C GLN A 285 -14.17 9.57 12.94
N TYR A 286 -12.92 10.01 12.74
CA TYR A 286 -12.61 11.06 11.76
C TYR A 286 -12.96 10.65 10.33
N PHE A 287 -12.64 9.42 9.92
CA PHE A 287 -12.98 8.92 8.58
C PHE A 287 -14.49 8.88 8.36
N GLU A 288 -15.27 8.54 9.39
CA GLU A 288 -16.72 8.52 9.35
C GLU A 288 -17.36 9.93 9.27
N THR A 289 -16.58 11.02 9.36
CA THR A 289 -17.09 12.37 9.06
C THR A 289 -17.28 12.62 7.57
N PHE A 290 -16.76 11.74 6.71
CA PHE A 290 -16.90 11.79 5.25
C PHE A 290 -18.00 10.85 4.74
N ASP A 291 -19.00 10.50 5.55
CA ASP A 291 -20.02 9.48 5.28
C ASP A 291 -20.69 9.58 3.89
N ASP A 292 -20.85 10.81 3.36
CA ASP A 292 -21.52 11.03 2.06
C ASP A 292 -20.72 10.52 0.85
N ILE A 293 -19.39 10.35 1.00
CA ILE A 293 -18.47 9.99 -0.07
C ILE A 293 -17.47 8.93 0.34
N ALA A 294 -17.36 8.62 1.63
CA ALA A 294 -16.45 7.60 2.11
C ALA A 294 -17.09 6.22 1.89
N GLY A 295 -16.37 5.42 1.14
CA GLY A 295 -16.59 3.99 1.11
C GLY A 295 -16.09 3.32 2.39
N TYR A 296 -16.03 2.04 2.36
CA TYR A 296 -15.42 1.21 3.42
C TYR A 296 -13.95 1.57 3.64
N SER A 297 -13.54 1.70 4.91
CA SER A 297 -12.14 1.88 5.29
C SER A 297 -11.43 0.54 5.36
N TRP A 298 -10.35 0.39 4.62
CA TRP A 298 -9.52 -0.83 4.65
C TRP A 298 -8.44 -0.68 5.72
N ILE A 299 -8.67 -1.22 6.91
CA ILE A 299 -7.77 -1.12 8.05
C ILE A 299 -6.70 -2.21 7.97
N SER A 300 -5.51 -1.88 7.47
CA SER A 300 -4.44 -2.84 7.20
C SER A 300 -3.43 -2.90 8.33
N HIS A 301 -3.18 -4.10 8.88
CA HIS A 301 -2.13 -4.34 9.86
C HIS A 301 -0.75 -4.39 9.18
N VAL A 302 0.18 -3.54 9.61
CA VAL A 302 1.57 -3.52 9.15
C VAL A 302 2.37 -4.61 9.87
N ARG A 303 2.74 -5.66 9.14
CA ARG A 303 3.60 -6.74 9.61
C ARG A 303 5.05 -6.61 9.17
N TRP A 304 5.28 -5.74 8.21
CA TRP A 304 6.59 -5.47 7.67
C TRP A 304 6.75 -4.00 7.30
N PRO A 305 7.82 -3.33 7.71
CA PRO A 305 8.95 -3.83 8.51
C PRO A 305 8.51 -4.31 9.91
N ILE A 306 9.15 -5.39 10.40
CA ILE A 306 8.77 -6.02 11.66
C ILE A 306 8.81 -5.08 12.87
N ILE A 307 9.68 -4.05 12.81
CA ILE A 307 9.78 -3.01 13.83
C ILE A 307 8.52 -2.14 13.95
N CYS A 308 7.66 -2.15 12.92
CA CYS A 308 6.38 -1.42 12.94
C CYS A 308 5.21 -2.29 13.45
N ASP A 309 5.39 -3.61 13.52
CA ASP A 309 4.34 -4.54 13.89
C ASP A 309 4.00 -4.43 15.39
N TYR A 310 2.77 -3.98 15.70
CA TYR A 310 2.30 -3.83 17.08
C TYR A 310 2.16 -5.15 17.85
N ASP A 311 2.20 -6.30 17.18
CA ASP A 311 2.21 -7.59 17.86
C ASP A 311 3.40 -7.70 18.82
N HIS A 312 4.50 -7.04 18.50
CA HIS A 312 5.75 -7.05 19.26
C HIS A 312 5.84 -5.93 20.32
N ALA A 313 4.83 -5.10 20.46
CA ALA A 313 4.78 -4.13 21.54
C ALA A 313 4.56 -4.83 22.92
N PRO A 314 4.95 -4.21 24.05
CA PRO A 314 4.79 -4.79 25.37
C PRO A 314 3.34 -5.17 25.67
N ILE A 315 3.09 -6.40 26.14
CA ILE A 315 1.74 -6.94 26.35
C ILE A 315 0.90 -6.06 27.30
N ARG A 316 1.53 -5.46 28.30
CA ARG A 316 0.87 -4.56 29.26
C ARG A 316 0.29 -3.32 28.56
N TRP A 317 1.05 -2.74 27.63
CA TRP A 317 0.57 -1.61 26.81
C TRP A 317 -0.50 -2.08 25.81
N LYS A 318 -0.28 -3.20 25.13
CA LYS A 318 -1.26 -3.76 24.21
C LYS A 318 -2.62 -3.98 24.86
N ASN A 319 -2.65 -4.50 26.09
CA ASN A 319 -3.90 -4.68 26.83
C ASN A 319 -4.62 -3.35 27.12
N LYS A 320 -3.89 -2.30 27.53
CA LYS A 320 -4.47 -0.97 27.71
C LYS A 320 -5.08 -0.39 26.42
N VAL A 321 -4.37 -0.59 25.29
CA VAL A 321 -4.86 -0.15 23.98
C VAL A 321 -6.11 -0.93 23.58
N ALA A 322 -6.14 -2.25 23.84
CA ALA A 322 -7.31 -3.08 23.58
C ALA A 322 -8.52 -2.61 24.40
N ASP A 323 -8.34 -2.33 25.71
CA ASP A 323 -9.41 -1.79 26.58
C ASP A 323 -9.96 -0.46 26.02
N LYS A 324 -9.05 0.42 25.58
CA LYS A 324 -9.44 1.70 24.95
C LYS A 324 -10.27 1.46 23.69
N ILE A 325 -9.82 0.62 22.77
CA ILE A 325 -10.54 0.31 21.53
C ILE A 325 -11.93 -0.25 21.87
N GLU A 326 -12.01 -1.27 22.72
CA GLU A 326 -13.27 -1.91 23.12
C GLU A 326 -14.26 -0.92 23.73
N SER A 327 -13.79 -0.02 24.60
CA SER A 327 -14.64 1.02 25.22
C SER A 327 -15.25 2.01 24.20
N GLN A 328 -14.58 2.20 23.07
CA GLN A 328 -14.99 3.16 22.04
C GLN A 328 -15.75 2.53 20.88
N LEU A 329 -15.90 1.20 20.79
CA LEU A 329 -16.63 0.53 19.70
C LEU A 329 -18.06 1.07 19.51
N LYS A 330 -18.74 1.45 20.60
CA LYS A 330 -20.10 2.03 20.56
C LYS A 330 -20.18 3.36 19.81
N ASN A 331 -19.06 4.06 19.67
CA ASN A 331 -18.97 5.36 18.99
C ASN A 331 -18.68 5.22 17.47
N ILE A 332 -18.39 4.02 17.01
CA ILE A 332 -18.13 3.73 15.59
C ILE A 332 -19.47 3.43 14.90
N LYS A 333 -19.82 4.22 13.90
CA LYS A 333 -21.09 4.13 13.20
C LYS A 333 -21.14 2.93 12.27
N ASN A 334 -20.15 2.77 11.41
CA ASN A 334 -20.08 1.71 10.42
C ASN A 334 -19.80 0.35 11.07
N GLU A 335 -20.70 -0.64 10.80
CA GLU A 335 -20.61 -1.97 11.39
C GLU A 335 -19.34 -2.73 10.99
N THR A 336 -18.90 -2.55 9.76
CA THR A 336 -17.68 -3.22 9.26
C THR A 336 -16.44 -2.66 9.95
N ASN A 337 -16.35 -1.33 10.06
CA ASN A 337 -15.27 -0.68 10.82
C ASN A 337 -15.26 -1.15 12.28
N ARG A 338 -16.44 -1.24 12.90
CA ARG A 338 -16.59 -1.73 14.28
C ARG A 338 -16.09 -3.15 14.46
N LYS A 339 -16.38 -4.04 13.51
CA LYS A 339 -15.89 -5.43 13.50
C LYS A 339 -14.37 -5.49 13.35
N GLU A 340 -13.79 -4.68 12.48
CA GLU A 340 -12.33 -4.62 12.30
C GLU A 340 -11.62 -4.08 13.54
N LEU A 341 -12.14 -3.01 14.16
CA LEU A 341 -11.59 -2.51 15.42
C LEU A 341 -11.61 -3.59 16.51
N ALA A 342 -12.72 -4.34 16.63
CA ALA A 342 -12.82 -5.44 17.57
C ALA A 342 -11.81 -6.56 17.29
N GLN A 343 -11.52 -6.87 16.03
CA GLN A 343 -10.49 -7.83 15.66
C GLN A 343 -9.09 -7.35 16.06
N HIS A 344 -8.77 -6.05 15.85
CA HIS A 344 -7.51 -5.48 16.31
C HIS A 344 -7.40 -5.51 17.83
N ALA A 345 -8.47 -5.20 18.56
CA ALA A 345 -8.48 -5.30 20.03
C ALA A 345 -8.22 -6.74 20.50
N SER A 346 -8.91 -7.72 19.91
CA SER A 346 -8.68 -9.14 20.22
C SER A 346 -7.25 -9.57 19.93
N ARG A 347 -6.66 -9.10 18.80
CA ARG A 347 -5.28 -9.40 18.44
C ARG A 347 -4.27 -8.81 19.43
N LEU A 348 -4.50 -7.62 19.93
CA LEU A 348 -3.66 -6.97 20.95
C LEU A 348 -3.56 -7.78 22.25
N ARG A 349 -4.58 -8.61 22.57
CA ARG A 349 -4.58 -9.50 23.75
C ARG A 349 -3.61 -10.69 23.64
N ILE A 350 -3.15 -10.99 22.42
CA ILE A 350 -2.27 -12.14 22.18
C ILE A 350 -0.83 -11.77 22.56
N PRO A 351 -0.18 -12.52 23.48
CA PRO A 351 1.24 -12.34 23.75
C PRO A 351 2.08 -12.58 22.49
N SER A 352 3.22 -11.93 22.38
CA SER A 352 4.16 -12.22 21.30
C SER A 352 4.92 -13.51 21.59
N ASP A 353 4.95 -14.42 20.63
CA ASP A 353 5.70 -15.68 20.69
C ASP A 353 7.15 -15.54 20.19
N SER A 354 7.55 -14.33 19.86
CA SER A 354 8.85 -14.08 19.25
C SER A 354 9.98 -14.31 20.25
N ASN A 355 10.86 -15.25 19.96
CA ASN A 355 12.13 -15.43 20.70
C ASN A 355 13.04 -14.21 20.55
N PHE A 356 12.72 -13.30 19.61
CA PHE A 356 13.45 -12.07 19.33
C PHE A 356 12.70 -10.83 19.82
N LEU A 357 11.71 -10.98 20.70
CA LEU A 357 10.86 -9.87 21.15
C LEU A 357 11.68 -8.68 21.65
N GLN A 358 12.64 -8.91 22.54
CA GLN A 358 13.52 -7.84 23.06
C GLN A 358 14.32 -7.18 21.93
N HIS A 359 14.85 -7.97 21.00
CA HIS A 359 15.60 -7.46 19.86
C HIS A 359 14.72 -6.56 18.97
N ILE A 360 13.47 -6.97 18.70
CA ILE A 360 12.53 -6.16 17.90
C ILE A 360 12.18 -4.85 18.63
N GLN A 361 11.95 -4.91 19.94
CA GLN A 361 11.67 -3.72 20.75
C GLN A 361 12.86 -2.76 20.79
N HIS A 362 14.09 -3.26 20.96
CA HIS A 362 15.30 -2.45 20.85
C HIS A 362 15.47 -1.85 19.46
N SER A 363 15.17 -2.61 18.41
CA SER A 363 15.20 -2.13 17.02
C SER A 363 14.18 -1.03 16.75
N PHE A 364 12.97 -1.16 17.31
CA PHE A 364 11.95 -0.10 17.27
C PHE A 364 12.46 1.19 17.92
N ILE A 365 13.04 1.09 19.13
CA ILE A 365 13.58 2.23 19.85
C ILE A 365 14.71 2.87 19.04
N ARG A 366 15.70 2.07 18.63
CA ARG A 366 16.87 2.53 17.87
C ARG A 366 16.48 3.29 16.61
N TYR A 367 15.55 2.72 15.84
CA TYR A 367 15.10 3.32 14.59
C TYR A 367 14.39 4.65 14.81
N ASN A 368 13.41 4.67 15.70
CA ASN A 368 12.62 5.88 15.94
C ASN A 368 13.44 6.99 16.58
N ASP A 369 14.32 6.69 17.53
CA ASP A 369 15.21 7.69 18.14
C ASP A 369 16.17 8.29 17.13
N ALA A 370 16.76 7.47 16.26
CA ALA A 370 17.67 7.93 15.22
C ALA A 370 16.96 8.85 14.22
N GLN A 371 15.74 8.46 13.77
CA GLN A 371 14.95 9.29 12.87
C GLN A 371 14.47 10.59 13.54
N ASP A 372 13.98 10.54 14.79
CA ASP A 372 13.50 11.73 15.50
C ASP A 372 14.62 12.76 15.67
N LYS A 373 15.82 12.28 16.01
CA LYS A 373 17.04 13.13 16.08
C LYS A 373 17.40 13.72 14.73
N PHE A 374 17.37 12.91 13.66
CA PHE A 374 17.70 13.35 12.31
C PHE A 374 16.69 14.38 11.77
N ARG A 375 15.41 14.11 11.96
CA ARG A 375 14.29 14.96 11.50
C ARG A 375 14.09 16.20 12.37
N LYS A 376 14.72 16.26 13.56
CA LYS A 376 14.55 17.33 14.55
C LYS A 376 13.05 17.56 14.85
N CYS A 377 12.31 16.48 14.98
CA CYS A 377 10.87 16.49 15.26
C CYS A 377 10.59 16.06 16.70
N LYS A 378 9.33 16.18 17.11
CA LYS A 378 8.84 15.66 18.38
C LYS A 378 9.11 14.16 18.49
N SER A 379 9.54 13.72 19.66
CA SER A 379 9.87 12.32 19.87
C SER A 379 8.62 11.42 19.90
N TRP A 380 8.76 10.19 19.46
CA TRP A 380 7.71 9.16 19.63
C TRP A 380 7.34 8.97 21.11
N ARG A 381 8.29 9.18 22.02
CA ARG A 381 8.04 9.09 23.46
C ARG A 381 7.09 10.16 23.96
N GLU A 382 7.13 11.35 23.40
CA GLU A 382 6.21 12.45 23.71
C GLU A 382 4.83 12.21 23.07
N LEU A 383 4.79 11.54 21.93
CA LEU A 383 3.54 11.22 21.23
C LEU A 383 2.81 10.03 21.85
N ILE A 384 3.55 9.04 22.39
CA ILE A 384 2.99 7.80 22.95
C ILE A 384 3.68 7.50 24.31
N PRO A 385 3.47 8.34 25.33
CA PRO A 385 4.17 8.21 26.60
C PRO A 385 3.92 6.88 27.33
N ASP A 386 2.74 6.30 27.18
CA ASP A 386 2.40 5.00 27.76
C ASP A 386 3.21 3.85 27.13
N LEU A 387 3.46 3.91 25.81
CA LEU A 387 4.32 2.94 25.14
C LEU A 387 5.78 3.11 25.59
N ALA A 388 6.24 4.36 25.70
CA ALA A 388 7.59 4.66 26.16
C ALA A 388 7.86 4.10 27.56
N LYS A 389 6.92 4.32 28.48
CA LYS A 389 6.96 3.76 29.83
C LYS A 389 6.98 2.24 29.83
N ALA A 390 6.11 1.60 29.03
CA ALA A 390 6.02 0.14 28.96
C ALA A 390 7.30 -0.50 28.41
N LEU A 391 7.94 0.12 27.42
CA LEU A 391 9.23 -0.35 26.85
C LEU A 391 10.39 -0.18 27.82
N THR A 392 10.41 0.87 28.65
CA THR A 392 11.42 1.05 29.69
C THR A 392 11.28 0.01 30.80
N GLU A 393 10.05 -0.26 31.25
CA GLU A 393 9.75 -1.24 32.29
C GLU A 393 9.97 -2.70 31.83
N SER A 394 9.89 -2.99 30.52
CA SER A 394 10.13 -4.33 29.97
C SER A 394 11.60 -4.67 29.82
N ASN A 395 12.49 -3.68 29.89
CA ASN A 395 13.93 -3.83 29.77
C ASN A 395 14.64 -3.90 31.15
N LEU A 396 13.89 -3.84 32.24
CA LEU A 396 14.33 -4.08 33.61
C LEU A 396 13.95 -5.49 34.07
#